data_415a750a902b7b2a84abe4b843fa5e24
#
_entry.id   415a750a902b7b2a84abe4b843fa5e24
#
_cell.length_a   1.000
_cell.length_b   1.000
_cell.length_c   1.000
_cell.angle_alpha   90.00
_cell.angle_beta   90.00
_cell.angle_gamma   90.00
#
_symmetry.space_group_name_H-M   'P 1'
#
loop_
_entity.id
_entity.type
_entity.pdbx_description
1 polymer ?
#
loop_
_entity_poly.entity_id
_entity_poly.type
_entity_poly.pdbx_seq_one_letter_code
_entity_poly.pdbx_strand_id
1 'polypeptide(L)'
;MSEVSGDEEKIALTELFSRPLVTGSEVENRISLEAAMFGQRQVFAAYDAGESVMGARGLISNQSGTQFAYIARASSNGPAIVKFGSITNSNKDRHLPVVQAYLAVLNQETGSLEYFIDGEAVTKLRTPAASMVAAQLLANKPNRIVVVGGGDQGHAHLNAASKVFNPPELVLVSRGEINQPNIISVEHTLERDIDLACRNADLIFLCTNSFEPVLTRSPMPGATVISIGGFAPSRSEVPVALLTSGASIYADDAPTAYKQCGSIVDALKTNANLEVTSLGRVINHPEAGRKNELQIIYYFSVGLGFQDAAIVEQLIST
;
A
#
# COMPACT_ATOMS: atom_id res chain seq x y z
N MET A 1 23.06 -34.21 29.00
CA MET A 1 21.79 -33.64 28.50
C MET A 1 20.84 -33.67 29.69
N SER A 2 20.65 -32.53 30.35
CA SER A 2 19.69 -32.41 31.49
C SER A 2 18.29 -32.38 30.87
N GLU A 3 17.42 -33.31 31.28
CA GLU A 3 16.00 -33.25 31.00
C GLU A 3 15.45 -31.94 31.60
N VAL A 4 14.99 -31.04 30.73
CA VAL A 4 14.22 -29.87 31.15
C VAL A 4 12.92 -30.39 31.76
N SER A 5 12.59 -29.96 32.99
CA SER A 5 11.40 -30.46 33.66
C SER A 5 10.14 -30.03 32.91
N GLY A 6 9.13 -30.87 32.84
CA GLY A 6 7.88 -30.58 32.11
C GLY A 6 7.14 -29.31 32.59
N ASP A 7 7.48 -28.81 33.78
CA ASP A 7 6.96 -27.56 34.32
C ASP A 7 7.69 -26.33 33.75
N GLU A 8 9.02 -26.40 33.50
CA GLU A 8 9.77 -25.33 32.83
C GLU A 8 9.33 -25.18 31.37
N GLU A 9 9.06 -26.28 30.67
CA GLU A 9 8.55 -26.28 29.31
C GLU A 9 7.13 -25.68 29.22
N LYS A 10 6.25 -25.97 30.19
CA LYS A 10 4.92 -25.38 30.30
C LYS A 10 4.96 -23.88 30.61
N ILE A 11 5.85 -23.43 31.49
CA ILE A 11 6.03 -22.03 31.85
C ILE A 11 6.53 -21.26 30.60
N ALA A 12 7.51 -21.78 29.87
CA ALA A 12 8.03 -21.18 28.63
C ALA A 12 6.94 -21.05 27.56
N LEU A 13 6.07 -22.05 27.38
CA LEU A 13 4.94 -21.98 26.46
C LEU A 13 3.89 -20.94 26.90
N THR A 14 3.57 -20.88 28.20
CA THR A 14 2.63 -19.90 28.74
C THR A 14 3.14 -18.47 28.55
N GLU A 15 4.42 -18.22 28.78
CA GLU A 15 5.06 -16.92 28.53
C GLU A 15 5.06 -16.56 27.03
N LEU A 16 5.28 -17.53 26.14
CA LEU A 16 5.23 -17.33 24.70
C LEU A 16 3.84 -16.85 24.23
N PHE A 17 2.77 -17.41 24.80
CA PHE A 17 1.38 -17.05 24.49
C PHE A 17 0.88 -15.79 25.22
N SER A 18 1.66 -15.23 26.15
CA SER A 18 1.36 -13.96 26.85
C SER A 18 1.96 -12.72 26.17
N ARG A 19 2.48 -12.85 24.94
CA ARG A 19 3.09 -11.73 24.22
C ARG A 19 2.08 -10.63 23.93
N PRO A 20 2.50 -9.34 24.01
CA PRO A 20 1.59 -8.24 23.85
C PRO A 20 0.96 -8.22 22.45
N LEU A 21 -0.34 -8.03 22.43
CA LEU A 21 -1.11 -7.72 21.23
C LEU A 21 -1.17 -6.19 21.09
N VAL A 22 -0.62 -5.67 20.00
CA VAL A 22 -0.74 -4.26 19.64
C VAL A 22 -1.99 -4.10 18.78
N THR A 23 -2.98 -3.45 19.33
CA THR A 23 -4.30 -3.24 18.70
C THR A 23 -4.23 -2.17 17.61
N GLY A 24 -5.25 -2.15 16.74
CA GLY A 24 -5.36 -1.11 15.70
C GLY A 24 -5.38 0.30 16.26
N SER A 25 -6.07 0.54 17.37
CA SER A 25 -6.10 1.85 18.03
C SER A 25 -4.72 2.25 18.57
N GLU A 26 -3.91 1.32 19.05
CA GLU A 26 -2.54 1.62 19.47
C GLU A 26 -1.65 1.99 18.29
N VAL A 27 -1.78 1.30 17.15
CA VAL A 27 -1.06 1.66 15.91
C VAL A 27 -1.42 3.08 15.48
N GLU A 28 -2.72 3.40 15.41
CA GLU A 28 -3.21 4.72 14.99
C GLU A 28 -2.80 5.86 15.94
N ASN A 29 -2.75 5.60 17.25
CA ASN A 29 -2.39 6.60 18.25
C ASN A 29 -0.87 6.83 18.37
N ARG A 30 -0.05 5.82 18.04
CA ARG A 30 1.42 5.89 18.22
C ARG A 30 2.14 6.38 16.97
N ILE A 31 1.58 6.19 15.79
CA ILE A 31 2.26 6.52 14.53
C ILE A 31 1.46 7.55 13.74
N SER A 32 2.00 8.75 13.60
CA SER A 32 1.41 9.79 12.75
C SER A 32 1.61 9.50 11.25
N LEU A 33 0.82 10.16 10.40
CA LEU A 33 1.01 10.07 8.94
C LEU A 33 2.41 10.50 8.52
N GLU A 34 2.94 11.56 9.11
CA GLU A 34 4.26 12.10 8.82
C GLU A 34 5.36 11.10 9.20
N ALA A 35 5.25 10.46 10.36
CA ALA A 35 6.17 9.41 10.79
C ALA A 35 6.08 8.20 9.84
N ALA A 36 4.88 7.78 9.48
CA ALA A 36 4.66 6.71 8.52
C ALA A 36 5.28 7.04 7.15
N MET A 37 5.08 8.25 6.62
CA MET A 37 5.69 8.70 5.36
C MET A 37 7.22 8.71 5.44
N PHE A 38 7.78 9.18 6.56
CA PHE A 38 9.22 9.14 6.79
C PHE A 38 9.74 7.70 6.70
N GLY A 39 9.12 6.76 7.43
CA GLY A 39 9.50 5.34 7.39
C GLY A 39 9.35 4.72 6.00
N GLN A 40 8.26 5.05 5.27
CA GLN A 40 8.10 4.59 3.90
C GLN A 40 9.22 5.09 2.98
N ARG A 41 9.58 6.38 3.08
CA ARG A 41 10.67 6.95 2.28
C ARG A 41 12.00 6.26 2.56
N GLN A 42 12.30 6.02 3.83
CA GLN A 42 13.54 5.34 4.27
C GLN A 42 13.59 3.90 3.72
N VAL A 43 12.52 3.14 3.88
CA VAL A 43 12.52 1.72 3.50
C VAL A 43 12.56 1.52 1.98
N PHE A 44 11.93 2.38 1.19
CA PHE A 44 12.07 2.32 -0.26
C PHE A 44 13.50 2.58 -0.71
N ALA A 45 14.17 3.57 -0.11
CA ALA A 45 15.58 3.86 -0.38
C ALA A 45 16.48 2.67 0.02
N ALA A 46 16.27 2.11 1.22
CA ALA A 46 17.01 0.97 1.74
C ALA A 46 16.81 -0.30 0.88
N TYR A 47 15.59 -0.53 0.38
CA TYR A 47 15.30 -1.67 -0.48
C TYR A 47 16.02 -1.56 -1.83
N ASP A 48 16.04 -0.39 -2.47
CA ASP A 48 16.80 -0.14 -3.69
C ASP A 48 18.32 -0.28 -3.48
N ALA A 49 18.81 0.06 -2.29
CA ALA A 49 20.21 -0.13 -1.89
C ALA A 49 20.56 -1.58 -1.49
N GLY A 50 19.58 -2.50 -1.39
CA GLY A 50 19.78 -3.87 -0.95
C GLY A 50 19.92 -4.04 0.58
N GLU A 51 19.58 -3.03 1.37
CA GLU A 51 19.66 -3.02 2.84
C GLU A 51 18.37 -3.51 3.50
N SER A 52 17.24 -3.41 2.83
CA SER A 52 15.94 -3.98 3.21
C SER A 52 15.68 -5.25 2.42
N VAL A 53 14.99 -6.21 3.01
CA VAL A 53 14.73 -7.50 2.35
C VAL A 53 13.28 -7.95 2.56
N MET A 54 12.78 -8.68 1.55
CA MET A 54 11.47 -9.31 1.64
C MET A 54 11.50 -10.66 0.94
N GLY A 55 10.84 -11.65 1.56
CA GLY A 55 10.59 -12.96 0.95
C GLY A 55 9.45 -12.94 -0.05
N ALA A 56 9.35 -13.99 -0.85
CA ALA A 56 8.23 -14.16 -1.76
C ALA A 56 6.91 -14.28 -0.98
N ARG A 57 5.83 -13.71 -1.55
CA ARG A 57 4.48 -13.88 -1.00
C ARG A 57 3.97 -15.28 -1.32
N GLY A 58 3.69 -16.07 -0.27
CA GLY A 58 2.97 -17.34 -0.38
C GLY A 58 1.47 -17.09 -0.47
N LEU A 59 0.80 -17.77 -1.39
CA LEU A 59 -0.66 -17.70 -1.57
C LEU A 59 -1.24 -19.10 -1.62
N ILE A 60 -2.35 -19.31 -0.91
CA ILE A 60 -3.18 -20.53 -1.01
C ILE A 60 -4.62 -20.06 -1.23
N SER A 61 -5.23 -20.50 -2.34
CA SER A 61 -6.59 -20.09 -2.70
C SER A 61 -7.52 -21.31 -2.81
N ASN A 62 -8.76 -21.12 -2.38
CA ASN A 62 -9.85 -22.07 -2.56
C ASN A 62 -11.16 -21.32 -2.88
N GLN A 63 -12.29 -22.03 -2.89
CA GLN A 63 -13.61 -21.43 -3.15
C GLN A 63 -14.04 -20.39 -2.09
N SER A 64 -13.51 -20.48 -0.87
CA SER A 64 -13.88 -19.58 0.24
C SER A 64 -13.06 -18.28 0.24
N GLY A 65 -11.85 -18.27 -0.35
CA GLY A 65 -10.99 -17.11 -0.34
C GLY A 65 -9.52 -17.43 -0.57
N THR A 66 -8.66 -16.46 -0.28
CA THR A 66 -7.21 -16.58 -0.42
C THR A 66 -6.54 -16.31 0.93
N GLN A 67 -5.67 -17.21 1.35
CA GLN A 67 -4.76 -17.02 2.48
C GLN A 67 -3.40 -16.58 1.94
N PHE A 68 -2.70 -15.70 2.67
CA PHE A 68 -1.39 -15.20 2.28
C PHE A 68 -0.43 -15.13 3.47
N ALA A 69 0.87 -15.25 3.19
CA ALA A 69 1.92 -14.96 4.15
C ALA A 69 3.19 -14.46 3.44
N TYR A 70 3.97 -13.63 4.13
CA TYR A 70 5.31 -13.22 3.71
C TYR A 70 6.15 -12.77 4.89
N ILE A 71 7.47 -12.75 4.69
CA ILE A 71 8.47 -12.31 5.68
C ILE A 71 9.18 -11.10 5.10
N ALA A 72 9.47 -10.10 5.94
CA ALA A 72 10.23 -8.92 5.56
C ALA A 72 11.02 -8.33 6.74
N ARG A 73 12.02 -7.51 6.39
CA ARG A 73 12.72 -6.59 7.29
C ARG A 73 12.83 -5.23 6.61
N ALA A 74 12.63 -4.16 7.35
CA ALA A 74 12.80 -2.81 6.83
C ALA A 74 14.28 -2.40 6.79
N SER A 75 15.10 -2.92 7.70
CA SER A 75 16.55 -2.67 7.76
C SER A 75 17.30 -3.96 8.05
N SER A 76 18.62 -3.98 7.77
CA SER A 76 19.49 -5.13 8.06
C SER A 76 19.54 -5.44 9.56
N ASN A 77 19.34 -4.43 10.39
CA ASN A 77 19.40 -4.51 11.85
C ASN A 77 18.03 -4.44 12.52
N GLY A 78 16.95 -4.43 11.75
CA GLY A 78 15.58 -4.43 12.26
C GLY A 78 15.02 -5.83 12.50
N PRO A 79 13.92 -5.93 13.24
CA PRO A 79 13.24 -7.20 13.48
C PRO A 79 12.68 -7.77 12.18
N ALA A 80 12.62 -9.09 12.11
CA ALA A 80 11.84 -9.74 11.04
C ALA A 80 10.36 -9.69 11.40
N ILE A 81 9.54 -9.35 10.42
CA ILE A 81 8.09 -9.48 10.54
C ILE A 81 7.59 -10.64 9.68
N VAL A 82 6.57 -11.32 10.16
CA VAL A 82 5.76 -12.27 9.38
C VAL A 82 4.36 -11.71 9.29
N LYS A 83 3.93 -11.31 8.09
CA LYS A 83 2.53 -10.95 7.87
C LYS A 83 1.79 -12.12 7.28
N PHE A 84 0.65 -12.46 7.87
CA PHE A 84 -0.23 -13.50 7.38
C PHE A 84 -1.69 -13.07 7.51
N GLY A 85 -2.55 -13.65 6.70
CA GLY A 85 -3.96 -13.28 6.72
C GLY A 85 -4.79 -13.95 5.65
N SER A 86 -6.00 -13.45 5.48
CA SER A 86 -6.96 -13.95 4.50
C SER A 86 -7.72 -12.83 3.81
N ILE A 87 -8.18 -13.14 2.59
CA ILE A 87 -9.14 -12.34 1.83
C ILE A 87 -10.35 -13.24 1.59
N THR A 88 -11.47 -12.98 2.26
CA THR A 88 -12.68 -13.80 2.23
C THR A 88 -13.89 -12.93 1.88
N ASN A 89 -14.30 -12.94 0.62
CA ASN A 89 -15.36 -12.06 0.12
C ASN A 89 -16.72 -12.29 0.78
N SER A 90 -17.05 -13.55 1.13
CA SER A 90 -18.29 -13.92 1.82
C SER A 90 -18.39 -13.43 3.28
N ASN A 91 -17.34 -12.86 3.82
CA ASN A 91 -17.36 -12.23 5.14
C ASN A 91 -18.27 -10.99 5.19
N LYS A 92 -18.53 -10.33 4.05
CA LYS A 92 -19.51 -9.24 3.96
C LYS A 92 -20.89 -9.67 4.45
N ASP A 93 -21.32 -10.88 4.09
CA ASP A 93 -22.63 -11.42 4.45
C ASP A 93 -22.69 -11.82 5.94
N ARG A 94 -21.54 -11.88 6.61
CA ARG A 94 -21.40 -12.24 8.03
C ARG A 94 -21.05 -11.03 8.90
N HIS A 95 -21.02 -9.83 8.34
CA HIS A 95 -20.56 -8.59 9.01
C HIS A 95 -19.12 -8.70 9.57
N LEU A 96 -18.26 -9.47 8.90
CA LEU A 96 -16.85 -9.62 9.23
C LEU A 96 -15.98 -8.90 8.19
N PRO A 97 -14.76 -8.45 8.56
CA PRO A 97 -13.81 -7.89 7.61
C PRO A 97 -13.51 -8.85 6.46
N VAL A 98 -13.52 -8.35 5.23
CA VAL A 98 -13.15 -9.12 4.02
C VAL A 98 -11.68 -9.47 4.04
N VAL A 99 -10.84 -8.53 4.46
CA VAL A 99 -9.41 -8.72 4.64
C VAL A 99 -9.15 -8.79 6.14
N GLN A 100 -8.47 -9.82 6.58
CA GLN A 100 -7.98 -9.95 7.94
C GLN A 100 -6.49 -10.22 7.87
N ALA A 101 -5.69 -9.44 8.56
CA ALA A 101 -4.24 -9.56 8.53
C ALA A 101 -3.64 -9.37 9.93
N TYR A 102 -2.61 -10.15 10.20
CA TYR A 102 -1.87 -10.15 11.44
C TYR A 102 -0.37 -10.08 11.15
N LEU A 103 0.37 -9.44 12.05
CA LEU A 103 1.82 -9.36 12.01
C LEU A 103 2.39 -10.02 13.26
N ALA A 104 3.30 -10.96 13.07
CA ALA A 104 4.17 -11.46 14.11
C ALA A 104 5.52 -10.79 13.98
N VAL A 105 6.07 -10.28 15.09
CA VAL A 105 7.38 -9.61 15.14
C VAL A 105 8.36 -10.53 15.85
N LEU A 106 9.47 -10.84 15.20
CA LEU A 106 10.51 -11.71 15.73
C LEU A 106 11.71 -10.88 16.18
N ASN A 107 12.16 -11.14 17.40
CA ASN A 107 13.40 -10.57 17.93
C ASN A 107 14.56 -10.87 16.98
N GLN A 108 15.39 -9.88 16.70
CA GLN A 108 16.48 -10.02 15.75
C GLN A 108 17.59 -10.96 16.22
N GLU A 109 17.89 -10.96 17.52
CA GLU A 109 19.01 -11.71 18.08
C GLU A 109 18.62 -13.14 18.42
N THR A 110 17.42 -13.32 19.01
CA THR A 110 16.99 -14.62 19.55
C THR A 110 16.03 -15.36 18.63
N GLY A 111 15.40 -14.68 17.66
CA GLY A 111 14.34 -15.22 16.81
C GLY A 111 13.03 -15.48 17.57
N SER A 112 12.93 -15.13 18.86
CA SER A 112 11.70 -15.33 19.63
C SER A 112 10.62 -14.36 19.19
N LEU A 113 9.34 -14.78 19.35
CA LEU A 113 8.19 -13.92 19.10
C LEU A 113 8.15 -12.82 20.18
N GLU A 114 8.05 -11.55 19.74
CA GLU A 114 7.95 -10.39 20.63
C GLU A 114 6.55 -9.78 20.68
N TYR A 115 5.93 -9.59 19.51
CA TYR A 115 4.63 -8.95 19.41
C TYR A 115 3.73 -9.64 18.39
N PHE A 116 2.43 -9.56 18.65
CA PHE A 116 1.41 -9.63 17.61
C PHE A 116 0.82 -8.24 17.38
N ILE A 117 0.65 -7.87 16.12
CA ILE A 117 0.15 -6.53 15.74
C ILE A 117 -1.03 -6.69 14.78
N ASP A 118 -2.02 -5.82 14.91
CA ASP A 118 -3.11 -5.69 13.94
C ASP A 118 -2.55 -5.27 12.57
N GLY A 119 -2.48 -6.23 11.65
CA GLY A 119 -1.92 -6.01 10.31
C GLY A 119 -2.84 -5.22 9.38
N GLU A 120 -4.14 -5.12 9.70
CA GLU A 120 -5.08 -4.27 8.96
C GLU A 120 -4.82 -2.80 9.27
N ALA A 121 -4.66 -2.44 10.54
CA ALA A 121 -4.32 -1.08 10.96
C ALA A 121 -2.98 -0.62 10.37
N VAL A 122 -1.96 -1.47 10.39
CA VAL A 122 -0.67 -1.20 9.72
C VAL A 122 -0.90 -0.96 8.22
N THR A 123 -1.73 -1.75 7.55
CA THR A 123 -2.03 -1.58 6.12
C THR A 123 -2.77 -0.28 5.83
N LYS A 124 -3.75 0.10 6.68
CA LYS A 124 -4.50 1.36 6.55
C LYS A 124 -3.59 2.58 6.65
N LEU A 125 -2.55 2.51 7.46
CA LEU A 125 -1.59 3.59 7.66
C LEU A 125 -0.49 3.61 6.58
N ARG A 126 0.18 2.46 6.29
CA ARG A 126 1.35 2.42 5.40
C ARG A 126 0.98 2.69 3.93
N THR A 127 -0.25 2.30 3.52
CA THR A 127 -0.63 2.42 2.09
C THR A 127 -0.80 3.87 1.66
N PRO A 128 -1.61 4.71 2.33
CA PRO A 128 -1.66 6.14 2.01
C PRO A 128 -0.31 6.82 2.24
N ALA A 129 0.46 6.45 3.28
CA ALA A 129 1.78 7.02 3.53
C ALA A 129 2.73 6.80 2.34
N ALA A 130 2.82 5.57 1.81
CA ALA A 130 3.61 5.24 0.63
C ALA A 130 3.13 5.99 -0.62
N SER A 131 1.80 6.10 -0.81
CA SER A 131 1.22 6.85 -1.92
C SER A 131 1.53 8.35 -1.85
N MET A 132 1.51 8.94 -0.64
CA MET A 132 1.90 10.34 -0.45
C MET A 132 3.38 10.56 -0.75
N VAL A 133 4.27 9.64 -0.36
CA VAL A 133 5.70 9.69 -0.74
C VAL A 133 5.86 9.64 -2.26
N ALA A 134 5.18 8.72 -2.94
CA ALA A 134 5.20 8.65 -4.40
C ALA A 134 4.67 9.93 -5.05
N ALA A 135 3.56 10.49 -4.54
CA ALA A 135 2.99 11.73 -5.04
C ALA A 135 3.93 12.93 -4.86
N GLN A 136 4.59 13.06 -3.70
CA GLN A 136 5.58 14.14 -3.47
C GLN A 136 6.77 14.09 -4.41
N LEU A 137 7.15 12.89 -4.87
CA LEU A 137 8.30 12.69 -5.77
C LEU A 137 7.94 12.81 -7.25
N LEU A 138 6.70 12.44 -7.60
CA LEU A 138 6.32 12.23 -8.99
C LEU A 138 5.25 13.22 -9.49
N ALA A 139 4.46 13.84 -8.62
CA ALA A 139 3.43 14.77 -9.05
C ALA A 139 3.97 16.22 -9.13
N ASN A 140 3.39 17.00 -10.03
CA ASN A 140 3.44 18.45 -9.94
C ASN A 140 2.65 18.91 -8.69
N LYS A 141 2.80 20.15 -8.25
CA LYS A 141 1.99 20.69 -7.16
C LYS A 141 0.51 20.63 -7.55
N PRO A 142 -0.32 19.80 -6.85
CA PRO A 142 -1.69 19.62 -7.27
C PRO A 142 -2.59 20.76 -6.77
N ASN A 143 -3.44 21.28 -7.66
CA ASN A 143 -4.56 22.17 -7.31
C ASN A 143 -5.86 21.36 -7.14
N ARG A 144 -6.04 20.32 -7.97
CA ARG A 144 -7.19 19.41 -7.93
C ARG A 144 -6.73 17.98 -7.72
N ILE A 145 -7.16 17.39 -6.60
CA ILE A 145 -6.90 15.98 -6.27
C ILE A 145 -8.21 15.20 -6.35
N VAL A 146 -8.17 14.05 -7.02
CA VAL A 146 -9.31 13.14 -7.14
C VAL A 146 -8.96 11.80 -6.52
N VAL A 147 -9.83 11.29 -5.65
CA VAL A 147 -9.73 9.94 -5.09
C VAL A 147 -10.91 9.12 -5.59
N VAL A 148 -10.64 8.03 -6.30
CA VAL A 148 -11.64 7.12 -6.85
C VAL A 148 -11.74 5.87 -5.97
N GLY A 149 -12.86 5.71 -5.28
CA GLY A 149 -13.15 4.59 -4.39
C GLY A 149 -13.64 5.04 -3.02
N GLY A 150 -14.87 4.69 -2.65
CA GLY A 150 -15.52 5.04 -1.37
C GLY A 150 -15.29 4.03 -0.25
N GLY A 151 -14.23 3.20 -0.32
CA GLY A 151 -13.85 2.25 0.73
C GLY A 151 -12.77 2.81 1.66
N ASP A 152 -12.29 1.97 2.59
CA ASP A 152 -11.31 2.35 3.62
C ASP A 152 -10.05 3.00 3.05
N GLN A 153 -9.50 2.44 1.95
CA GLN A 153 -8.32 3.02 1.31
C GLN A 153 -8.61 4.37 0.64
N GLY A 154 -9.78 4.52 0.01
CA GLY A 154 -10.18 5.82 -0.56
C GLY A 154 -10.29 6.90 0.51
N HIS A 155 -10.94 6.60 1.62
CA HIS A 155 -11.05 7.53 2.76
C HIS A 155 -9.69 7.88 3.37
N ALA A 156 -8.82 6.86 3.55
CA ALA A 156 -7.49 7.07 4.09
C ALA A 156 -6.62 7.94 3.15
N HIS A 157 -6.70 7.72 1.82
CA HIS A 157 -6.00 8.55 0.84
C HIS A 157 -6.55 9.97 0.75
N LEU A 158 -7.87 10.14 0.85
CA LEU A 158 -8.51 11.46 0.87
C LEU A 158 -8.01 12.30 2.06
N ASN A 159 -8.05 11.71 3.27
CA ASN A 159 -7.57 12.35 4.48
C ASN A 159 -6.05 12.65 4.42
N ALA A 160 -5.26 11.71 3.91
CA ALA A 160 -3.81 11.90 3.75
C ALA A 160 -3.48 13.00 2.73
N ALA A 161 -4.14 12.99 1.57
CA ALA A 161 -3.93 13.97 0.51
C ALA A 161 -4.28 15.39 0.98
N SER A 162 -5.38 15.55 1.73
CA SER A 162 -5.73 16.84 2.34
C SER A 162 -4.62 17.36 3.27
N LYS A 163 -4.12 16.51 4.17
CA LYS A 163 -3.06 16.88 5.13
C LYS A 163 -1.73 17.23 4.45
N VAL A 164 -1.35 16.46 3.44
CA VAL A 164 -0.03 16.58 2.80
C VAL A 164 0.03 17.71 1.78
N PHE A 165 -1.03 17.90 1.00
CA PHE A 165 -1.03 18.85 -0.12
C PHE A 165 -1.90 20.09 0.14
N ASN A 166 -2.88 19.99 1.02
CA ASN A 166 -3.87 21.05 1.26
C ASN A 166 -4.38 21.69 -0.05
N PRO A 167 -4.92 20.87 -0.97
CA PRO A 167 -5.27 21.34 -2.32
C PRO A 167 -6.49 22.26 -2.28
N PRO A 168 -6.62 23.22 -3.22
CA PRO A 168 -7.83 24.02 -3.35
C PRO A 168 -9.09 23.20 -3.63
N GLU A 169 -8.94 22.06 -4.30
CA GLU A 169 -10.05 21.19 -4.64
C GLU A 169 -9.72 19.73 -4.36
N LEU A 170 -10.57 19.08 -3.56
CA LEU A 170 -10.47 17.67 -3.20
C LEU A 170 -11.80 16.97 -3.52
N VAL A 171 -11.73 15.92 -4.33
CA VAL A 171 -12.91 15.21 -4.85
C VAL A 171 -12.84 13.74 -4.49
N LEU A 172 -13.92 13.21 -3.93
CA LEU A 172 -14.12 11.77 -3.76
C LEU A 172 -15.09 11.25 -4.81
N VAL A 173 -14.70 10.22 -5.54
CA VAL A 173 -15.58 9.53 -6.47
C VAL A 173 -16.03 8.19 -5.88
N SER A 174 -17.34 8.04 -5.66
CA SER A 174 -17.93 6.81 -5.14
C SER A 174 -19.22 6.45 -5.88
N ARG A 175 -19.34 5.20 -6.33
CA ARG A 175 -20.57 4.70 -6.98
C ARG A 175 -21.70 4.43 -5.99
N GLY A 176 -21.37 4.06 -4.78
CA GLY A 176 -22.30 3.73 -3.70
C GLY A 176 -22.46 4.87 -2.68
N GLU A 177 -23.35 4.66 -1.72
CA GLU A 177 -23.42 5.51 -0.54
C GLU A 177 -22.14 5.35 0.28
N ILE A 178 -21.69 6.44 0.90
CA ILE A 178 -20.56 6.40 1.83
C ILE A 178 -21.10 5.86 3.15
N ASN A 179 -20.88 4.58 3.43
CA ASN A 179 -21.43 3.91 4.61
C ASN A 179 -20.84 4.39 5.95
N GLN A 180 -19.77 5.17 5.94
CA GLN A 180 -19.09 5.68 7.13
C GLN A 180 -18.63 7.14 6.93
N PRO A 181 -19.54 8.10 6.84
CA PRO A 181 -19.18 9.52 6.61
C PRO A 181 -18.29 10.10 7.72
N ASN A 182 -18.35 9.55 8.94
CA ASN A 182 -17.55 10.02 10.07
C ASN A 182 -16.04 9.70 9.98
N ILE A 183 -15.63 8.83 9.06
CA ILE A 183 -14.21 8.52 8.81
C ILE A 183 -13.55 9.61 7.95
N ILE A 184 -14.35 10.36 7.17
CA ILE A 184 -13.84 11.45 6.35
C ILE A 184 -13.86 12.72 7.20
N SER A 185 -12.67 13.16 7.61
CA SER A 185 -12.51 14.34 8.48
C SER A 185 -12.17 15.63 7.72
N VAL A 186 -12.23 15.61 6.38
CA VAL A 186 -11.81 16.71 5.53
C VAL A 186 -12.93 17.18 4.58
N GLU A 187 -12.94 18.46 4.27
CA GLU A 187 -13.86 19.02 3.29
C GLU A 187 -13.54 18.49 1.90
N HIS A 188 -14.55 18.01 1.17
CA HIS A 188 -14.40 17.44 -0.17
C HIS A 188 -15.72 17.53 -0.94
N THR A 189 -15.62 17.41 -2.28
CA THR A 189 -16.76 17.26 -3.18
C THR A 189 -16.99 15.79 -3.48
N LEU A 190 -18.24 15.33 -3.44
CA LEU A 190 -18.62 13.97 -3.84
C LEU A 190 -19.06 13.97 -5.31
N GLU A 191 -18.41 13.12 -6.12
CA GLU A 191 -18.76 12.87 -7.53
C GLU A 191 -19.08 11.39 -7.75
N ARG A 192 -19.83 11.10 -8.84
CA ARG A 192 -20.18 9.73 -9.25
C ARG A 192 -19.61 9.36 -10.61
N ASP A 193 -19.35 10.35 -11.47
CA ASP A 193 -18.76 10.16 -12.79
C ASP A 193 -17.23 10.29 -12.72
N ILE A 194 -16.54 9.18 -12.93
CA ILE A 194 -15.07 9.11 -12.87
C ILE A 194 -14.44 9.98 -13.96
N ASP A 195 -14.95 9.93 -15.19
CA ASP A 195 -14.37 10.69 -16.30
C ASP A 195 -14.54 12.19 -16.12
N LEU A 196 -15.69 12.62 -15.59
CA LEU A 196 -15.91 14.01 -15.28
C LEU A 196 -14.99 14.49 -14.16
N ALA A 197 -14.87 13.73 -13.08
CA ALA A 197 -14.02 14.04 -11.95
C ALA A 197 -12.54 14.14 -12.35
N CYS A 198 -12.06 13.15 -13.12
CA CYS A 198 -10.63 13.03 -13.46
C CYS A 198 -10.17 13.95 -14.61
N ARG A 199 -11.09 14.57 -15.36
CA ARG A 199 -10.79 15.34 -16.58
C ARG A 199 -9.72 16.40 -16.40
N ASN A 200 -9.75 17.15 -15.29
CA ASN A 200 -8.84 18.26 -14.98
C ASN A 200 -8.10 18.03 -13.65
N ALA A 201 -7.86 16.79 -13.30
CA ALA A 201 -7.17 16.46 -12.05
C ALA A 201 -5.65 16.42 -12.25
N ASP A 202 -4.91 17.09 -11.37
CA ASP A 202 -3.46 17.06 -11.33
C ASP A 202 -2.94 15.76 -10.72
N LEU A 203 -3.66 15.25 -9.70
CA LEU A 203 -3.31 14.04 -8.99
C LEU A 203 -4.56 13.17 -8.78
N ILE A 204 -4.47 11.91 -9.19
CA ILE A 204 -5.56 10.94 -9.14
C ILE A 204 -5.11 9.72 -8.34
N PHE A 205 -5.86 9.36 -7.29
CA PHE A 205 -5.68 8.10 -6.57
C PHE A 205 -6.80 7.14 -6.97
N LEU A 206 -6.43 5.98 -7.49
CA LEU A 206 -7.35 4.88 -7.80
C LEU A 206 -7.28 3.88 -6.66
N CYS A 207 -8.34 3.81 -5.84
CA CYS A 207 -8.43 3.00 -4.63
C CYS A 207 -9.61 2.01 -4.74
N THR A 208 -9.71 1.32 -5.87
CA THR A 208 -10.86 0.44 -6.14
C THR A 208 -10.53 -1.03 -5.99
N ASN A 209 -11.55 -1.86 -5.90
CA ASN A 209 -11.45 -3.32 -5.96
C ASN A 209 -11.82 -3.85 -7.36
N SER A 210 -11.65 -3.04 -8.41
CA SER A 210 -12.07 -3.39 -9.76
C SER A 210 -11.22 -4.50 -10.36
N PHE A 211 -11.85 -5.36 -11.17
CA PHE A 211 -11.18 -6.31 -12.05
C PHE A 211 -10.94 -5.72 -13.44
N GLU A 212 -11.64 -4.65 -13.78
CA GLU A 212 -11.57 -3.96 -15.06
C GLU A 212 -11.11 -2.52 -14.87
N PRO A 213 -10.45 -1.91 -15.87
CA PRO A 213 -10.01 -0.52 -15.79
C PRO A 213 -11.15 0.43 -15.46
N VAL A 214 -10.90 1.33 -14.51
CA VAL A 214 -11.88 2.34 -14.08
C VAL A 214 -11.61 3.70 -14.73
N LEU A 215 -10.40 3.97 -15.14
CA LEU A 215 -10.02 5.15 -15.89
C LEU A 215 -10.24 4.86 -17.39
N THR A 216 -11.15 5.56 -18.06
CA THR A 216 -11.47 5.28 -19.46
C THR A 216 -10.79 6.22 -20.45
N ARG A 217 -10.29 7.35 -19.98
CA ARG A 217 -9.63 8.40 -20.79
C ARG A 217 -8.26 8.76 -20.24
N SER A 218 -7.41 9.28 -21.12
CA SER A 218 -6.12 9.84 -20.72
C SER A 218 -6.34 11.03 -19.79
N PRO A 219 -5.60 11.09 -18.66
CA PRO A 219 -5.56 12.30 -17.84
C PRO A 219 -5.03 13.50 -18.62
N MET A 220 -5.16 14.69 -18.08
CA MET A 220 -4.57 15.88 -18.68
C MET A 220 -3.03 15.81 -18.68
N PRO A 221 -2.35 16.51 -19.60
CA PRO A 221 -0.90 16.64 -19.56
C PRO A 221 -0.41 17.12 -18.19
N GLY A 222 0.65 16.49 -17.67
CA GLY A 222 1.21 16.80 -16.35
C GLY A 222 0.58 16.06 -15.19
N ALA A 223 -0.53 15.37 -15.39
CA ALA A 223 -1.20 14.62 -14.33
C ALA A 223 -0.38 13.41 -13.84
N THR A 224 -0.58 13.07 -12.58
CA THR A 224 -0.08 11.82 -11.96
C THR A 224 -1.23 10.97 -11.50
N VAL A 225 -1.21 9.70 -11.89
CA VAL A 225 -2.18 8.68 -11.46
C VAL A 225 -1.49 7.67 -10.56
N ILE A 226 -2.02 7.45 -9.36
CA ILE A 226 -1.53 6.48 -8.39
C ILE A 226 -2.59 5.39 -8.24
N SER A 227 -2.30 4.19 -8.71
CA SER A 227 -3.17 3.01 -8.65
C SER A 227 -2.78 2.10 -7.49
N ILE A 228 -3.73 1.82 -6.60
CA ILE A 228 -3.54 0.98 -5.41
C ILE A 228 -4.28 -0.36 -5.55
N GLY A 229 -5.35 -0.39 -6.34
CA GLY A 229 -6.21 -1.57 -6.47
C GLY A 229 -5.66 -2.68 -7.35
N GLY A 230 -4.63 -2.40 -8.15
CA GLY A 230 -4.04 -3.33 -9.11
C GLY A 230 -3.02 -4.33 -8.55
N PHE A 231 -3.14 -4.75 -7.30
CA PHE A 231 -2.16 -5.56 -6.58
C PHE A 231 -2.18 -7.08 -6.87
N ALA A 232 -2.94 -7.53 -7.83
CA ALA A 232 -3.00 -8.92 -8.29
C ALA A 232 -3.16 -8.97 -9.82
N PRO A 233 -2.66 -10.01 -10.52
CA PRO A 233 -2.72 -10.10 -11.98
C PRO A 233 -4.14 -10.07 -12.56
N SER A 234 -5.15 -10.43 -11.78
CA SER A 234 -6.56 -10.38 -12.17
C SER A 234 -7.25 -9.03 -11.93
N ARG A 235 -6.53 -8.02 -11.44
CA ARG A 235 -7.07 -6.70 -11.09
C ARG A 235 -6.44 -5.61 -11.93
N SER A 236 -7.26 -4.73 -12.47
CA SER A 236 -6.79 -3.60 -13.29
C SER A 236 -7.60 -2.35 -12.98
N GLU A 237 -6.93 -1.21 -12.85
CA GLU A 237 -7.58 0.09 -12.70
C GLU A 237 -7.26 1.02 -13.88
N VAL A 238 -6.15 0.75 -14.61
CA VAL A 238 -5.67 1.57 -15.72
C VAL A 238 -5.63 0.72 -16.99
N PRO A 239 -6.25 1.18 -18.10
CA PRO A 239 -6.26 0.40 -19.35
C PRO A 239 -4.89 0.37 -20.01
N VAL A 240 -4.56 -0.74 -20.65
CA VAL A 240 -3.29 -0.99 -21.36
C VAL A 240 -2.96 0.14 -22.35
N ALA A 241 -3.94 0.63 -23.09
CA ALA A 241 -3.74 1.69 -24.07
C ALA A 241 -3.12 2.97 -23.49
N LEU A 242 -3.42 3.30 -22.23
CA LEU A 242 -2.83 4.47 -21.55
C LEU A 242 -1.38 4.23 -21.14
N LEU A 243 -1.01 2.99 -20.82
CA LEU A 243 0.36 2.63 -20.43
C LEU A 243 1.30 2.53 -21.64
N THR A 244 0.76 2.20 -22.82
CA THR A 244 1.52 2.04 -24.05
C THR A 244 1.56 3.29 -24.95
N SER A 245 0.95 4.40 -24.50
CA SER A 245 0.86 5.67 -25.26
C SER A 245 2.01 6.66 -25.02
N GLY A 246 3.13 6.20 -24.41
CA GLY A 246 4.29 7.06 -24.12
C GLY A 246 4.28 7.71 -22.74
N ALA A 247 3.42 7.23 -21.84
CA ALA A 247 3.42 7.63 -20.44
C ALA A 247 4.64 7.06 -19.71
N SER A 248 5.05 7.70 -18.62
CA SER A 248 6.08 7.18 -17.73
C SER A 248 5.46 6.35 -16.62
N ILE A 249 6.01 5.16 -16.40
CA ILE A 249 5.47 4.18 -15.50
C ILE A 249 6.43 3.95 -14.34
N TYR A 250 5.87 4.04 -13.14
CA TYR A 250 6.57 3.80 -11.88
C TYR A 250 5.82 2.76 -11.07
N ALA A 251 6.52 2.11 -10.15
CA ALA A 251 5.91 1.20 -9.19
C ALA A 251 6.64 1.28 -7.84
N ASP A 252 6.02 0.75 -6.82
CA ASP A 252 6.67 0.53 -5.53
C ASP A 252 7.90 -0.37 -5.68
N ASP A 253 7.80 -1.46 -6.47
CA ASP A 253 8.93 -2.29 -6.92
C ASP A 253 8.66 -2.84 -8.33
N ALA A 254 9.50 -2.48 -9.31
CA ALA A 254 9.31 -2.88 -10.70
C ALA A 254 9.34 -4.40 -10.91
N PRO A 255 10.30 -5.17 -10.35
CA PRO A 255 10.30 -6.63 -10.43
C PRO A 255 9.02 -7.30 -9.91
N THR A 256 8.44 -6.78 -8.83
CA THR A 256 7.19 -7.28 -8.27
C THR A 256 6.00 -6.84 -9.13
N ALA A 257 5.98 -5.60 -9.59
CA ALA A 257 4.91 -5.06 -10.43
C ALA A 257 4.78 -5.81 -11.76
N TYR A 258 5.89 -6.21 -12.39
CA TYR A 258 5.90 -7.05 -13.60
C TYR A 258 5.21 -8.42 -13.41
N LYS A 259 5.09 -8.90 -12.18
CA LYS A 259 4.48 -10.20 -11.87
C LYS A 259 3.08 -10.08 -11.27
N GLN A 260 2.80 -8.99 -10.56
CA GLN A 260 1.61 -8.89 -9.70
C GLN A 260 0.67 -7.76 -10.09
N CYS A 261 1.12 -6.71 -10.77
CA CYS A 261 0.23 -5.61 -11.18
C CYS A 261 -0.52 -5.96 -12.46
N GLY A 262 -1.83 -6.17 -12.38
CA GLY A 262 -2.62 -6.62 -13.54
C GLY A 262 -2.51 -5.67 -14.73
N SER A 263 -2.60 -4.36 -14.54
CA SER A 263 -2.42 -3.37 -15.61
C SER A 263 -1.05 -3.49 -16.32
N ILE A 264 0.03 -3.71 -15.55
CA ILE A 264 1.39 -3.86 -16.09
C ILE A 264 1.55 -5.23 -16.77
N VAL A 265 1.05 -6.30 -16.14
CA VAL A 265 1.08 -7.66 -16.70
C VAL A 265 0.39 -7.71 -18.07
N ASP A 266 -0.75 -7.04 -18.20
CA ASP A 266 -1.47 -6.97 -19.46
C ASP A 266 -0.78 -6.06 -20.48
N ALA A 267 -0.19 -4.96 -20.05
CA ALA A 267 0.56 -4.06 -20.93
C ALA A 267 1.82 -4.73 -21.51
N LEU A 268 2.49 -5.60 -20.74
CA LEU A 268 3.64 -6.39 -21.21
C LEU A 268 3.29 -7.37 -22.34
N LYS A 269 2.05 -7.87 -22.42
CA LYS A 269 1.58 -8.68 -23.53
C LYS A 269 1.54 -7.91 -24.86
N THR A 270 1.35 -6.59 -24.77
CA THR A 270 1.27 -5.69 -25.93
C THR A 270 2.63 -5.04 -26.24
N ASN A 271 3.40 -4.70 -25.20
CA ASN A 271 4.74 -4.11 -25.31
C ASN A 271 5.70 -4.81 -24.35
N ALA A 272 6.43 -5.79 -24.84
CA ALA A 272 7.39 -6.57 -24.03
C ALA A 272 8.56 -5.74 -23.47
N ASN A 273 8.80 -4.55 -24.02
CA ASN A 273 9.85 -3.62 -23.59
C ASN A 273 9.29 -2.49 -22.70
N LEU A 274 8.15 -2.69 -22.05
CA LEU A 274 7.57 -1.70 -21.14
C LEU A 274 8.53 -1.49 -19.95
N GLU A 275 9.01 -0.25 -19.83
CA GLU A 275 9.90 0.12 -18.73
C GLU A 275 9.09 0.61 -17.54
N VAL A 276 9.42 0.08 -16.35
CA VAL A 276 8.84 0.49 -15.07
C VAL A 276 9.99 0.87 -14.13
N THR A 277 9.91 2.03 -13.51
CA THR A 277 10.92 2.50 -12.55
C THR A 277 10.43 2.29 -11.12
N SER A 278 11.25 1.66 -10.27
CA SER A 278 10.96 1.49 -8.84
C SER A 278 11.05 2.82 -8.08
N LEU A 279 10.18 3.02 -7.09
CA LEU A 279 10.15 4.25 -6.27
C LEU A 279 11.45 4.46 -5.49
N GLY A 280 12.05 3.39 -4.97
CA GLY A 280 13.35 3.45 -4.29
C GLY A 280 14.43 4.05 -5.18
N ARG A 281 14.43 3.67 -6.45
CA ARG A 281 15.35 4.25 -7.46
C ARG A 281 15.16 5.76 -7.61
N VAL A 282 13.93 6.25 -7.61
CA VAL A 282 13.63 7.69 -7.69
C VAL A 282 14.10 8.43 -6.43
N ILE A 283 14.00 7.80 -5.26
CA ILE A 283 14.46 8.39 -4.00
C ILE A 283 16.00 8.54 -3.99
N ASN A 284 16.71 7.50 -4.39
CA ASN A 284 18.18 7.47 -4.40
C ASN A 284 18.76 8.25 -5.60
N HIS A 285 18.02 8.36 -6.69
CA HIS A 285 18.39 8.98 -7.95
C HIS A 285 17.26 9.88 -8.46
N PRO A 286 17.13 11.12 -7.95
CA PRO A 286 16.01 12.02 -8.29
C PRO A 286 15.85 12.28 -9.78
N GLU A 287 16.94 12.20 -10.54
CA GLU A 287 16.93 12.29 -12.00
C GLU A 287 16.16 11.16 -12.69
N ALA A 288 15.85 10.04 -11.99
CA ALA A 288 15.00 8.98 -12.50
C ALA A 288 13.51 9.31 -12.40
N GLY A 289 13.13 10.36 -11.68
CA GLY A 289 11.75 10.80 -11.49
C GLY A 289 11.18 11.57 -12.69
N ARG A 290 10.21 12.46 -12.43
CA ARG A 290 9.55 13.30 -13.45
C ARG A 290 10.57 14.13 -14.26
N LYS A 291 10.42 14.12 -15.58
CA LYS A 291 11.35 14.81 -16.50
C LYS A 291 10.88 16.20 -16.92
N ASN A 292 9.58 16.44 -16.98
CA ASN A 292 8.99 17.73 -17.33
C ASN A 292 7.56 17.85 -16.80
N GLU A 293 7.04 19.07 -16.78
CA GLU A 293 5.72 19.39 -16.23
C GLU A 293 4.55 18.80 -17.02
N LEU A 294 4.71 18.49 -18.29
CA LEU A 294 3.64 17.93 -19.14
C LEU A 294 3.59 16.40 -19.15
N GLN A 295 4.58 15.75 -18.56
CA GLN A 295 4.67 14.29 -18.51
C GLN A 295 3.52 13.70 -17.73
N ILE A 296 2.77 12.77 -18.35
CA ILE A 296 1.77 11.95 -17.66
C ILE A 296 2.48 10.80 -16.97
N ILE A 297 2.20 10.61 -15.68
CA ILE A 297 2.82 9.58 -14.87
C ILE A 297 1.77 8.63 -14.34
N TYR A 298 2.04 7.31 -14.43
CA TYR A 298 1.32 6.27 -13.73
C TYR A 298 2.23 5.61 -12.71
N TYR A 299 1.79 5.58 -11.46
CA TYR A 299 2.46 4.86 -10.38
C TYR A 299 1.56 3.73 -9.88
N PHE A 300 2.14 2.54 -9.69
CA PHE A 300 1.43 1.35 -9.23
C PHE A 300 1.97 0.87 -7.89
N SER A 301 1.08 0.72 -6.91
CA SER A 301 1.40 0.13 -5.63
C SER A 301 0.80 -1.28 -5.54
N VAL A 302 1.67 -2.28 -5.47
CA VAL A 302 1.26 -3.69 -5.29
C VAL A 302 1.31 -4.13 -3.83
N GLY A 303 1.88 -3.29 -2.96
CA GLY A 303 2.01 -3.54 -1.53
C GLY A 303 3.10 -4.57 -1.21
N LEU A 304 4.09 -4.15 -0.45
CA LEU A 304 5.32 -4.90 -0.20
C LEU A 304 5.55 -5.10 1.29
N GLY A 305 6.12 -6.24 1.67
CA GLY A 305 6.32 -6.60 3.07
C GLY A 305 7.21 -5.63 3.84
N PHE A 306 8.20 -5.05 3.20
CA PHE A 306 9.08 -4.08 3.84
C PHE A 306 8.36 -2.77 4.23
N GLN A 307 7.27 -2.41 3.54
CA GLN A 307 6.44 -1.26 3.91
C GLN A 307 5.76 -1.48 5.27
N ASP A 308 5.27 -2.70 5.52
CA ASP A 308 4.69 -3.08 6.81
C ASP A 308 5.78 -3.12 7.90
N ALA A 309 6.97 -3.68 7.57
CA ALA A 309 8.12 -3.72 8.48
C ALA A 309 8.59 -2.32 8.91
N ALA A 310 8.55 -1.33 8.02
CA ALA A 310 8.92 0.05 8.35
C ALA A 310 7.98 0.69 9.38
N ILE A 311 6.68 0.40 9.35
CA ILE A 311 5.74 0.86 10.37
C ILE A 311 6.01 0.15 11.70
N VAL A 312 6.28 -1.17 11.64
CA VAL A 312 6.57 -1.95 12.84
C VAL A 312 7.85 -1.46 13.53
N GLU A 313 8.93 -1.20 12.79
CA GLU A 313 10.16 -0.64 13.38
C GLU A 313 9.90 0.68 14.13
N GLN A 314 9.09 1.57 13.57
CA GLN A 314 8.73 2.81 14.26
C GLN A 314 7.87 2.54 15.51
N LEU A 315 6.94 1.61 15.41
CA LEU A 315 6.01 1.29 16.51
C LEU A 315 6.72 0.71 17.73
N ILE A 316 7.76 -0.12 17.52
CA ILE A 316 8.51 -0.74 18.63
C ILE A 316 9.65 0.14 19.16
N SER A 317 10.04 1.19 18.41
CA SER A 317 11.07 2.16 18.83
C SER A 317 10.52 3.30 19.68
N THR A 318 9.20 3.43 19.77
CA THR A 318 8.45 4.40 20.57
C THR A 318 7.90 3.76 21.84
#